data_7a3b884d4674f6d1c5f7dda3f550915e
#
_entry.id   7a3b884d4674f6d1c5f7dda3f550915e
#
_cell.length_a   1.000
_cell.length_b   1.000
_cell.length_c   1.000
_cell.angle_alpha   90.00
_cell.angle_beta   90.00
_cell.angle_gamma   90.00
#
_symmetry.space_group_name_H-M   'P 1'
#
loop_
_entity.id
_entity.type
_entity.pdbx_description
1 polymer ?
#
loop_
_entity_poly.entity_id
_entity_poly.type
_entity_poly.pdbx_seq_one_letter_code
_entity_poly.pdbx_strand_id
1 'polypeptide(L)'
;GLISKNSYFYEKGKIRESDMIDFLKLVKSYSGSIVVRSYPRFNAQVSTLDIKNGILEYRKLKGCNPDIVIVDSMDLLTDATKRNWGAEHERAKRIAVANDLKDLAADEKVWMVVTYQSTIEDRDWLNNESNVLTEYNCSEAKGLARPCTHLISLNQSSSERKENVMRLHIAKSRFFKKGATIKIATDYDNEVFYDSQRTDSLITE
;
A
#
# COMPACT_ATOMS: atom_id res chain seq x y z
N GLY A 1 -19.87 -2.55 1.56
CA GLY A 1 -18.99 -2.39 0.50
C GLY A 1 -17.71 -3.20 0.42
N LEU A 2 -17.72 -4.52 0.66
CA LEU A 2 -16.55 -5.40 0.48
C LEU A 2 -16.37 -5.95 -0.95
N ILE A 3 -16.93 -5.29 -2.00
CA ILE A 3 -17.20 -6.03 -3.25
C ILE A 3 -16.70 -5.35 -4.53
N SER A 4 -15.87 -4.34 -4.54
CA SER A 4 -15.60 -3.71 -5.84
C SER A 4 -14.58 -4.44 -6.74
N LYS A 5 -13.59 -5.17 -6.21
CA LYS A 5 -12.68 -5.97 -7.05
C LYS A 5 -13.22 -7.37 -7.37
N ASN A 6 -13.96 -7.97 -6.46
CA ASN A 6 -14.53 -9.30 -6.68
C ASN A 6 -15.63 -9.32 -7.75
N SER A 7 -16.36 -8.20 -7.98
CA SER A 7 -17.33 -8.12 -9.06
C SER A 7 -16.69 -8.28 -10.44
N TYR A 8 -15.50 -7.74 -10.68
CA TYR A 8 -14.82 -7.85 -11.95
C TYR A 8 -14.42 -9.30 -12.30
N PHE A 9 -13.95 -10.07 -11.33
CA PHE A 9 -13.61 -11.48 -11.54
C PHE A 9 -14.85 -12.37 -11.63
N TYR A 10 -15.89 -12.04 -10.86
CA TYR A 10 -17.19 -12.73 -10.91
C TYR A 10 -17.87 -12.52 -12.26
N GLU A 11 -17.95 -11.28 -12.76
CA GLU A 11 -18.51 -10.94 -14.08
C GLU A 11 -17.73 -11.61 -15.23
N LYS A 12 -16.45 -11.90 -15.06
CA LYS A 12 -15.64 -12.66 -16.04
C LYS A 12 -15.69 -14.18 -15.86
N GLY A 13 -16.50 -14.70 -14.95
CA GLY A 13 -16.65 -16.13 -14.72
C GLY A 13 -15.41 -16.83 -14.15
N LYS A 14 -14.47 -16.06 -13.57
CA LYS A 14 -13.24 -16.60 -12.99
C LYS A 14 -13.40 -17.06 -11.54
N ILE A 15 -14.45 -16.59 -10.85
CA ILE A 15 -14.75 -17.00 -9.47
C ILE A 15 -16.15 -17.59 -9.45
N ARG A 16 -16.30 -18.81 -8.96
CA ARG A 16 -17.59 -19.47 -8.77
C ARG A 16 -18.26 -18.93 -7.50
N GLU A 17 -19.57 -18.98 -7.44
CA GLU A 17 -20.35 -18.58 -6.27
C GLU A 17 -19.94 -19.37 -5.01
N SER A 18 -19.63 -20.66 -5.17
CA SER A 18 -19.08 -21.49 -4.10
C SER A 18 -17.79 -20.93 -3.51
N ASP A 19 -16.86 -20.49 -4.37
CA ASP A 19 -15.56 -19.96 -3.96
C ASP A 19 -15.74 -18.66 -3.16
N MET A 20 -16.74 -17.84 -3.54
CA MET A 20 -17.11 -16.64 -2.80
C MET A 20 -17.69 -16.95 -1.42
N ILE A 21 -18.55 -17.98 -1.35
CA ILE A 21 -19.14 -18.42 -0.08
C ILE A 21 -18.05 -18.94 0.87
N ASP A 22 -17.11 -19.72 0.37
CA ASP A 22 -16.02 -20.27 1.17
C ASP A 22 -15.04 -19.17 1.62
N PHE A 23 -14.75 -18.20 0.76
CA PHE A 23 -14.01 -17.01 1.14
C PHE A 23 -14.71 -16.23 2.26
N LEU A 24 -16.02 -16.01 2.15
CA LEU A 24 -16.79 -15.31 3.19
C LEU A 24 -16.84 -16.10 4.52
N LYS A 25 -16.91 -17.43 4.48
CA LYS A 25 -16.78 -18.27 5.68
C LYS A 25 -15.41 -18.12 6.32
N LEU A 26 -14.35 -18.17 5.49
CA LEU A 26 -12.97 -17.98 5.96
C LEU A 26 -12.79 -16.60 6.61
N VAL A 27 -13.22 -15.53 5.95
CA VAL A 27 -13.14 -14.16 6.52
C VAL A 27 -13.91 -14.05 7.83
N LYS A 28 -15.08 -14.69 7.94
CA LYS A 28 -15.88 -14.71 9.18
C LYS A 28 -15.24 -15.52 10.30
N SER A 29 -14.35 -16.46 9.99
CA SER A 29 -13.63 -17.24 11.01
C SER A 29 -12.53 -16.45 11.72
N TYR A 30 -12.08 -15.33 11.13
CA TYR A 30 -11.15 -14.42 11.78
C TYR A 30 -11.89 -13.46 12.70
N SER A 31 -11.29 -13.14 13.85
CA SER A 31 -11.87 -12.21 14.84
C SER A 31 -11.82 -10.74 14.41
N GLY A 32 -11.14 -10.43 13.29
CA GLY A 32 -11.00 -9.08 12.77
C GLY A 32 -12.10 -8.66 11.80
N SER A 33 -12.08 -7.40 11.40
CA SER A 33 -12.94 -6.86 10.35
C SER A 33 -12.16 -5.98 9.39
N ILE A 34 -12.48 -6.08 8.09
CA ILE A 34 -11.92 -5.23 7.05
C ILE A 34 -13.05 -4.37 6.50
N VAL A 35 -12.83 -3.06 6.45
CA VAL A 35 -13.74 -2.11 5.80
C VAL A 35 -12.99 -1.46 4.64
N VAL A 36 -13.50 -1.62 3.44
CA VAL A 36 -12.94 -0.98 2.24
C VAL A 36 -13.78 0.23 1.90
N ARG A 37 -13.13 1.37 1.73
CA ARG A 37 -13.74 2.61 1.30
C ARG A 37 -13.16 3.05 -0.03
N SER A 38 -14.01 3.18 -1.03
CA SER A 38 -13.62 3.70 -2.34
C SER A 38 -14.03 5.17 -2.45
N TYR A 39 -13.12 5.99 -2.96
CA TYR A 39 -13.37 7.38 -3.28
C TYR A 39 -13.39 7.52 -4.81
N PRO A 40 -14.54 7.80 -5.42
CA PRO A 40 -14.63 7.96 -6.87
C PRO A 40 -13.81 9.18 -7.33
N ARG A 41 -13.04 9.01 -8.39
CA ARG A 41 -12.16 10.07 -8.95
C ARG A 41 -12.89 11.24 -9.58
N PHE A 42 -14.21 11.14 -9.77
CA PHE A 42 -14.99 12.15 -10.46
C PHE A 42 -15.28 13.34 -9.54
N ASN A 43 -14.61 14.45 -9.80
CA ASN A 43 -14.86 15.81 -9.28
C ASN A 43 -14.52 16.13 -7.82
N ALA A 44 -13.98 15.25 -7.01
CA ALA A 44 -13.55 15.60 -5.66
C ALA A 44 -12.09 15.17 -5.41
N GLN A 45 -11.24 16.13 -5.09
CA GLN A 45 -9.92 15.83 -4.55
C GLN A 45 -10.11 15.24 -3.15
N VAL A 46 -9.70 14.00 -2.97
CA VAL A 46 -9.68 13.35 -1.65
C VAL A 46 -8.53 13.94 -0.83
N SER A 47 -8.85 14.38 0.37
CA SER A 47 -7.88 14.98 1.28
C SER A 47 -7.56 14.07 2.46
N THR A 48 -6.54 14.41 3.20
CA THR A 48 -6.22 13.76 4.48
C THR A 48 -7.36 13.90 5.50
N LEU A 49 -8.16 14.96 5.41
CA LEU A 49 -9.38 15.12 6.21
C LEU A 49 -10.45 14.07 5.88
N ASP A 50 -10.57 13.68 4.62
CA ASP A 50 -11.52 12.63 4.22
C ASP A 50 -11.11 11.27 4.79
N ILE A 51 -9.80 11.00 4.90
CA ILE A 51 -9.28 9.82 5.60
C ILE A 51 -9.64 9.86 7.09
N LYS A 52 -9.45 11.02 7.74
CA LYS A 52 -9.86 11.21 9.15
C LYS A 52 -11.35 10.94 9.34
N ASN A 53 -12.20 11.48 8.47
CA ASN A 53 -13.64 11.24 8.52
C ASN A 53 -13.97 9.74 8.38
N GLY A 54 -13.23 9.03 7.51
CA GLY A 54 -13.35 7.58 7.35
C GLY A 54 -13.04 6.81 8.65
N ILE A 55 -12.00 7.20 9.39
CA ILE A 55 -11.65 6.63 10.69
C ILE A 55 -12.76 6.90 11.72
N LEU A 56 -13.28 8.12 11.77
CA LEU A 56 -14.36 8.50 12.68
C LEU A 56 -15.67 7.73 12.39
N GLU A 57 -15.99 7.54 11.12
CA GLU A 57 -17.14 6.73 10.71
C GLU A 57 -16.96 5.25 11.09
N TYR A 58 -15.75 4.71 10.88
CA TYR A 58 -15.43 3.34 11.33
C TYR A 58 -15.65 3.20 12.85
N ARG A 59 -15.13 4.16 13.62
CA ARG A 59 -15.30 4.18 15.09
C ARG A 59 -16.79 4.19 15.51
N LYS A 60 -17.61 4.99 14.84
CA LYS A 60 -19.06 5.02 15.07
C LYS A 60 -19.72 3.69 14.73
N LEU A 61 -19.30 3.05 13.65
CA LEU A 61 -19.88 1.81 13.14
C LEU A 61 -19.48 0.59 13.99
N LYS A 62 -18.23 0.55 14.46
CA LYS A 62 -17.64 -0.63 15.12
C LYS A 62 -17.48 -0.48 16.63
N GLY A 63 -17.61 0.74 17.17
CA GLY A 63 -17.39 1.02 18.59
C GLY A 63 -15.91 1.02 19.02
N CYS A 64 -14.97 0.86 18.08
CA CYS A 64 -13.54 0.85 18.34
C CYS A 64 -12.77 1.55 17.21
N ASN A 65 -11.50 1.88 17.47
CA ASN A 65 -10.60 2.37 16.41
C ASN A 65 -10.18 1.22 15.48
N PRO A 66 -9.90 1.49 14.20
CA PRO A 66 -9.16 0.55 13.39
C PRO A 66 -7.73 0.42 13.94
N ASP A 67 -7.16 -0.78 13.91
CA ASP A 67 -5.75 -0.99 14.26
C ASP A 67 -4.83 -0.49 13.13
N ILE A 68 -5.23 -0.73 11.89
CA ILE A 68 -4.46 -0.40 10.70
C ILE A 68 -5.34 0.35 9.71
N VAL A 69 -4.80 1.43 9.15
CA VAL A 69 -5.38 2.17 8.02
C VAL A 69 -4.44 2.07 6.84
N ILE A 70 -4.93 1.56 5.71
CA ILE A 70 -4.16 1.44 4.47
C ILE A 70 -4.68 2.47 3.47
N VAL A 71 -3.78 3.28 2.94
CA VAL A 71 -4.07 4.32 1.94
C VAL A 71 -3.38 3.97 0.63
N ASP A 72 -4.16 3.69 -0.40
CA ASP A 72 -3.67 3.35 -1.74
C ASP A 72 -4.28 4.31 -2.78
N SER A 73 -3.53 5.35 -3.21
CA SER A 73 -2.19 5.74 -2.85
C SER A 73 -2.13 7.22 -2.44
N MET A 74 -1.04 7.61 -1.78
CA MET A 74 -0.81 8.99 -1.32
C MET A 74 -0.75 9.99 -2.49
N ASP A 75 -0.30 9.56 -3.65
CA ASP A 75 -0.19 10.42 -4.86
C ASP A 75 -1.52 11.04 -5.27
N LEU A 76 -2.63 10.41 -4.89
CA LEU A 76 -3.99 10.83 -5.23
C LEU A 76 -4.60 11.75 -4.18
N LEU A 77 -3.92 11.98 -3.07
CA LEU A 77 -4.41 12.82 -1.99
C LEU A 77 -4.01 14.28 -2.15
N THR A 78 -4.79 15.14 -1.53
CA THR A 78 -4.42 16.51 -1.21
C THR A 78 -4.32 16.70 0.31
N ASP A 79 -3.71 17.80 0.75
CA ASP A 79 -3.61 18.13 2.17
C ASP A 79 -4.98 18.44 2.79
N ALA A 80 -5.04 18.50 4.11
CA ALA A 80 -6.27 18.77 4.85
C ALA A 80 -6.89 20.14 4.49
N THR A 81 -6.10 21.08 4.03
CA THR A 81 -6.55 22.43 3.69
C THR A 81 -7.17 22.52 2.29
N LYS A 82 -7.05 21.48 1.48
CA LYS A 82 -7.50 21.42 0.07
C LYS A 82 -7.00 22.63 -0.74
N ARG A 83 -5.78 23.10 -0.45
CA ARG A 83 -5.18 24.21 -1.20
C ARG A 83 -5.10 23.86 -2.68
N ASN A 84 -5.37 24.85 -3.52
CA ASN A 84 -5.07 24.72 -4.92
C ASN A 84 -3.56 24.88 -5.13
N TRP A 85 -2.85 23.76 -5.13
CA TRP A 85 -1.44 23.72 -5.42
C TRP A 85 -1.24 23.87 -6.92
N GLY A 86 -0.49 24.87 -7.38
CA GLY A 86 -0.03 24.90 -8.77
C GLY A 86 0.95 23.75 -9.05
N ALA A 87 1.14 23.45 -10.34
CA ALA A 87 2.02 22.34 -10.76
C ALA A 87 3.46 22.48 -10.19
N GLU A 88 3.93 23.70 -10.01
CA GLU A 88 5.24 24.02 -9.45
C GLU A 88 5.36 23.68 -7.95
N HIS A 89 4.25 23.43 -7.27
CA HIS A 89 4.21 23.12 -5.83
C HIS A 89 3.89 21.66 -5.52
N GLU A 90 3.83 20.78 -6.51
CA GLU A 90 3.50 19.35 -6.31
C GLU A 90 4.38 18.68 -5.26
N ARG A 91 5.67 19.00 -5.22
CA ARG A 91 6.58 18.52 -4.18
C ARG A 91 6.16 18.95 -2.77
N ALA A 92 5.82 20.22 -2.62
CA ALA A 92 5.39 20.76 -1.32
C ALA A 92 4.07 20.15 -0.86
N LYS A 93 3.13 19.96 -1.80
CA LYS A 93 1.86 19.25 -1.59
C LYS A 93 2.10 17.85 -1.05
N ARG A 94 2.93 17.06 -1.71
CA ARG A 94 3.22 15.68 -1.30
C ARG A 94 3.83 15.61 0.11
N ILE A 95 4.73 16.53 0.43
CA ILE A 95 5.32 16.64 1.77
C ILE A 95 4.26 17.01 2.81
N ALA A 96 3.35 17.95 2.50
CA ALA A 96 2.25 18.30 3.37
C ALA A 96 1.34 17.11 3.65
N VAL A 97 0.91 16.39 2.61
CA VAL A 97 0.10 15.17 2.73
C VAL A 97 0.79 14.11 3.61
N ALA A 98 2.09 13.88 3.40
CA ALA A 98 2.82 12.90 4.20
C ALA A 98 2.92 13.29 5.69
N ASN A 99 3.07 14.58 6.00
CA ASN A 99 3.04 15.08 7.38
C ASN A 99 1.65 14.95 7.98
N ASP A 100 0.60 15.37 7.26
CA ASP A 100 -0.79 15.25 7.70
C ASP A 100 -1.14 13.80 8.04
N LEU A 101 -0.76 12.83 7.18
CA LEU A 101 -1.01 11.40 7.42
C LEU A 101 -0.26 10.88 8.65
N LYS A 102 0.98 11.34 8.87
CA LYS A 102 1.73 10.98 10.07
C LYS A 102 1.07 11.52 11.34
N ASP A 103 0.67 12.80 11.31
CA ASP A 103 0.03 13.43 12.45
C ASP A 103 -1.33 12.80 12.73
N LEU A 104 -2.10 12.51 11.67
CA LEU A 104 -3.36 11.76 11.77
C LEU A 104 -3.15 10.37 12.39
N ALA A 105 -2.11 9.64 12.00
CA ALA A 105 -1.80 8.34 12.58
C ALA A 105 -1.51 8.42 14.09
N ALA A 106 -0.81 9.47 14.52
CA ALA A 106 -0.51 9.72 15.92
C ALA A 106 -1.75 10.14 16.72
N ASP A 107 -2.54 11.06 16.19
CA ASP A 107 -3.74 11.59 16.83
C ASP A 107 -4.81 10.50 17.03
N GLU A 108 -5.03 9.70 16.00
CA GLU A 108 -6.04 8.63 16.02
C GLU A 108 -5.50 7.32 16.59
N LYS A 109 -4.19 7.24 16.89
CA LYS A 109 -3.51 6.04 17.44
C LYS A 109 -3.70 4.80 16.56
N VAL A 110 -3.49 4.96 15.27
CA VAL A 110 -3.59 3.89 14.27
C VAL A 110 -2.25 3.63 13.59
N TRP A 111 -2.01 2.42 13.14
CA TRP A 111 -0.93 2.15 12.21
C TRP A 111 -1.37 2.56 10.81
N MET A 112 -0.62 3.47 10.20
CA MET A 112 -0.92 3.94 8.86
C MET A 112 0.10 3.38 7.87
N VAL A 113 -0.41 2.61 6.91
CA VAL A 113 0.35 2.06 5.79
C VAL A 113 -0.04 2.83 4.54
N VAL A 114 0.93 3.39 3.85
CA VAL A 114 0.69 4.26 2.71
C VAL A 114 1.51 3.77 1.53
N THR A 115 0.87 3.55 0.39
CA THR A 115 1.57 3.26 -0.86
C THR A 115 1.95 4.55 -1.58
N TYR A 116 3.09 4.51 -2.27
CA TYR A 116 3.59 5.62 -3.06
C TYR A 116 4.38 5.11 -4.25
N GLN A 117 4.23 5.74 -5.42
CA GLN A 117 4.94 5.33 -6.63
C GLN A 117 6.34 5.95 -6.69
N SER A 118 7.33 5.14 -7.04
CA SER A 118 8.67 5.61 -7.39
C SER A 118 8.65 6.31 -8.75
N THR A 119 9.46 7.34 -8.91
CA THR A 119 9.59 8.10 -10.16
C THR A 119 10.83 7.71 -10.98
N ILE A 120 11.49 6.60 -10.66
CA ILE A 120 12.59 6.13 -11.48
C ILE A 120 12.03 5.58 -12.78
N GLU A 121 12.39 6.24 -13.90
CA GLU A 121 11.99 5.87 -15.26
C GLU A 121 13.09 5.08 -15.99
N ASP A 122 14.32 5.08 -15.48
CA ASP A 122 15.46 4.39 -16.05
C ASP A 122 15.29 2.86 -15.94
N ARG A 123 14.93 2.26 -17.06
CA ARG A 123 14.68 0.81 -17.16
C ARG A 123 15.94 -0.03 -16.94
N ASP A 124 17.09 0.44 -17.37
CA ASP A 124 18.36 -0.28 -17.21
C ASP A 124 18.75 -0.29 -15.74
N TRP A 125 18.55 0.82 -15.06
CA TRP A 125 18.75 0.92 -13.61
C TRP A 125 17.80 -0.01 -12.85
N LEU A 126 16.52 -0.04 -13.22
CA LEU A 126 15.50 -0.89 -12.59
C LEU A 126 15.74 -2.38 -12.84
N ASN A 127 16.29 -2.75 -14.00
CA ASN A 127 16.59 -4.14 -14.34
C ASN A 127 17.91 -4.65 -13.74
N ASN A 128 18.73 -3.77 -13.17
CA ASN A 128 19.93 -4.20 -12.45
C ASN A 128 19.56 -4.66 -11.06
N GLU A 129 19.68 -5.97 -10.80
CA GLU A 129 19.32 -6.61 -9.53
C GLU A 129 20.20 -6.18 -8.35
N SER A 130 21.34 -5.55 -8.61
CA SER A 130 22.16 -4.94 -7.56
C SER A 130 21.57 -3.63 -7.06
N ASN A 131 20.66 -3.01 -7.82
CA ASN A 131 20.01 -1.77 -7.44
C ASN A 131 18.76 -2.03 -6.61
N VAL A 132 18.55 -1.19 -5.62
CA VAL A 132 17.32 -1.14 -4.83
C VAL A 132 16.88 0.31 -4.62
N LEU A 133 15.59 0.52 -4.62
CA LEU A 133 15.01 1.83 -4.30
C LEU A 133 15.27 2.15 -2.83
N THR A 134 15.87 3.30 -2.60
CA THR A 134 16.20 3.82 -1.27
C THR A 134 15.32 5.01 -0.91
N GLU A 135 15.51 5.59 0.26
CA GLU A 135 14.83 6.83 0.66
C GLU A 135 15.11 8.02 -0.29
N TYR A 136 16.17 7.96 -1.10
CA TYR A 136 16.52 8.99 -2.08
C TYR A 136 15.78 8.84 -3.42
N ASN A 137 15.20 7.68 -3.66
CA ASN A 137 14.45 7.36 -4.89
C ASN A 137 12.93 7.59 -4.73
N CYS A 138 12.49 8.00 -3.56
CA CYS A 138 11.15 8.57 -3.40
C CYS A 138 11.16 9.92 -4.10
N SER A 139 10.68 9.95 -5.34
CA SER A 139 10.37 11.12 -6.19
C SER A 139 10.70 12.47 -5.57
N GLU A 140 11.69 13.16 -6.13
CA GLU A 140 12.05 14.57 -5.90
C GLU A 140 12.19 15.07 -4.44
N ALA A 141 11.75 14.31 -3.47
CA ALA A 141 11.64 14.79 -2.11
C ALA A 141 12.20 13.82 -1.08
N LYS A 142 13.47 13.99 -0.73
CA LYS A 142 13.99 13.55 0.59
C LYS A 142 13.01 13.90 1.74
N GLY A 143 12.14 14.88 1.54
CA GLY A 143 11.09 15.31 2.47
C GLY A 143 10.00 14.25 2.69
N LEU A 144 9.67 13.41 1.70
CA LEU A 144 8.62 12.38 1.83
C LEU A 144 9.01 11.24 2.76
N ALA A 145 10.27 10.85 2.76
CA ALA A 145 10.76 9.83 3.67
C ALA A 145 10.86 10.32 5.12
N ARG A 146 10.91 11.65 5.37
CA ARG A 146 11.08 12.22 6.71
C ARG A 146 9.97 11.83 7.69
N PRO A 147 8.69 11.99 7.36
CA PRO A 147 7.59 11.63 8.24
C PRO A 147 7.55 10.13 8.55
N CYS A 148 7.93 9.26 7.61
CA CYS A 148 7.80 7.82 7.74
C CYS A 148 8.66 7.26 8.88
N THR A 149 8.12 6.35 9.65
CA THR A 149 8.85 5.55 10.64
C THR A 149 9.64 4.45 9.93
N HIS A 150 9.00 3.79 8.99
CA HIS A 150 9.58 2.78 8.12
C HIS A 150 9.30 3.12 6.65
N LEU A 151 10.24 2.83 5.78
CA LEU A 151 10.07 2.86 4.34
C LEU A 151 10.55 1.53 3.78
N ILE A 152 9.66 0.83 3.11
CA ILE A 152 9.95 -0.44 2.45
C ILE A 152 9.76 -0.21 0.96
N SER A 153 10.76 -0.50 0.17
CA SER A 153 10.65 -0.46 -1.29
C SER A 153 10.43 -1.85 -1.86
N LEU A 154 9.58 -1.92 -2.87
CA LEU A 154 9.32 -3.10 -3.67
C LEU A 154 10.17 -3.00 -4.93
N ASN A 155 11.05 -3.96 -5.15
CA ASN A 155 11.99 -3.96 -6.26
C ASN A 155 11.85 -5.25 -7.05
N GLN A 156 11.79 -5.14 -8.37
CA GLN A 156 11.68 -6.29 -9.24
C GLN A 156 12.26 -5.97 -10.61
N SER A 157 13.23 -6.77 -11.06
CA SER A 157 13.72 -6.74 -12.43
C SER A 157 12.79 -7.52 -13.36
N SER A 158 13.00 -7.37 -14.67
CA SER A 158 12.29 -8.15 -15.67
C SER A 158 12.61 -9.66 -15.56
N SER A 159 13.81 -10.02 -15.12
CA SER A 159 14.22 -11.39 -14.84
C SER A 159 13.48 -11.95 -13.63
N GLU A 160 13.54 -11.25 -12.50
CA GLU A 160 12.87 -11.62 -11.26
C GLU A 160 11.35 -11.78 -11.44
N ARG A 161 10.74 -10.94 -12.31
CA ARG A 161 9.31 -11.08 -12.62
C ARG A 161 8.99 -12.39 -13.33
N LYS A 162 9.87 -12.86 -14.23
CA LYS A 162 9.70 -14.16 -14.90
C LYS A 162 9.87 -15.34 -13.94
N GLU A 163 10.71 -15.15 -12.93
CA GLU A 163 10.98 -16.13 -11.88
C GLU A 163 9.99 -16.07 -10.72
N ASN A 164 8.99 -15.17 -10.80
CA ASN A 164 8.03 -14.95 -9.73
C ASN A 164 8.70 -14.57 -8.40
N VAL A 165 9.73 -13.74 -8.45
CA VAL A 165 10.47 -13.26 -7.28
C VAL A 165 10.37 -11.74 -7.20
N MET A 166 10.33 -11.20 -5.99
CA MET A 166 10.41 -9.77 -5.70
C MET A 166 11.33 -9.53 -4.51
N ARG A 167 11.97 -8.37 -4.47
CA ARG A 167 12.81 -7.92 -3.37
C ARG A 167 12.11 -6.85 -2.55
N LEU A 168 11.96 -7.09 -1.26
CA LEU A 168 11.58 -6.08 -0.28
C LEU A 168 12.86 -5.51 0.33
N HIS A 169 13.06 -4.19 0.21
CA HIS A 169 14.23 -3.53 0.79
C HIS A 169 13.81 -2.55 1.87
N ILE A 170 14.41 -2.64 3.05
CA ILE A 170 14.18 -1.72 4.16
C ILE A 170 15.02 -0.45 3.91
N ALA A 171 14.45 0.47 3.13
CA ALA A 171 15.12 1.72 2.74
C ALA A 171 15.30 2.66 3.94
N LYS A 172 14.35 2.65 4.89
CA LYS A 172 14.44 3.42 6.14
C LYS A 172 13.79 2.66 7.28
N SER A 173 14.38 2.75 8.46
CA SER A 173 13.77 2.33 9.72
C SER A 173 14.29 3.19 10.85
N ARG A 174 13.40 3.54 11.81
CA ARG A 174 13.79 4.24 13.05
C ARG A 174 14.12 3.25 14.17
N PHE A 175 13.62 2.02 14.12
CA PHE A 175 13.71 1.04 15.20
C PHE A 175 14.56 -0.18 14.84
N PHE A 176 14.72 -0.47 13.55
CA PHE A 176 15.44 -1.64 13.06
C PHE A 176 16.61 -1.24 12.19
N LYS A 177 17.52 -2.19 11.94
CA LYS A 177 18.63 -2.00 11.00
C LYS A 177 18.06 -1.78 9.58
N LYS A 178 18.38 -0.63 8.98
CA LYS A 178 18.08 -0.34 7.58
C LYS A 178 19.05 -1.07 6.65
N GLY A 179 18.67 -1.20 5.39
CA GLY A 179 19.51 -1.77 4.33
C GLY A 179 19.36 -3.28 4.14
N ALA A 180 18.53 -3.96 4.95
CA ALA A 180 18.20 -5.36 4.70
C ALA A 180 17.30 -5.50 3.46
N THR A 181 17.59 -6.51 2.65
CA THR A 181 16.79 -6.91 1.49
C THR A 181 16.34 -8.34 1.67
N ILE A 182 15.06 -8.59 1.49
CA ILE A 182 14.44 -9.90 1.63
C ILE A 182 13.86 -10.27 0.27
N LYS A 183 14.17 -11.47 -0.23
CA LYS A 183 13.51 -12.04 -1.42
C LYS A 183 12.23 -12.73 -0.98
N ILE A 184 11.16 -12.49 -1.72
CA ILE A 184 9.86 -13.14 -1.55
C ILE A 184 9.42 -13.74 -2.87
N ALA A 185 8.71 -14.86 -2.81
CA ALA A 185 8.04 -15.41 -3.97
C ALA A 185 6.70 -14.67 -4.20
N THR A 186 6.33 -14.52 -5.47
CA THR A 186 5.10 -13.83 -5.88
C THR A 186 4.24 -14.75 -6.72
N ASP A 187 2.95 -14.73 -6.49
CA ASP A 187 1.96 -15.35 -7.35
C ASP A 187 0.98 -14.26 -7.78
N TYR A 188 1.17 -13.76 -9.00
CA TYR A 188 0.35 -12.67 -9.51
C TYR A 188 -1.05 -13.10 -9.91
N ASP A 189 -1.23 -14.36 -10.25
CA ASP A 189 -2.55 -14.89 -10.63
C ASP A 189 -3.47 -15.01 -9.42
N ASN A 190 -2.91 -15.34 -8.28
CA ASN A 190 -3.62 -15.44 -7.00
C ASN A 190 -3.46 -14.21 -6.10
N GLU A 191 -2.69 -13.19 -6.52
CA GLU A 191 -2.38 -11.98 -5.74
C GLU A 191 -1.77 -12.28 -4.36
N VAL A 192 -0.89 -13.28 -4.27
CA VAL A 192 -0.28 -13.75 -3.02
C VAL A 192 1.23 -13.57 -3.03
N PHE A 193 1.78 -13.29 -1.85
CA PHE A 193 3.20 -13.28 -1.59
C PHE A 193 3.55 -14.40 -0.61
N TYR A 194 4.65 -15.10 -0.88
CA TYR A 194 5.12 -16.21 -0.06
C TYR A 194 6.52 -15.94 0.46
N ASP A 195 6.85 -16.55 1.61
CA ASP A 195 8.23 -16.68 2.03
C ASP A 195 8.98 -17.56 1.01
N SER A 196 10.09 -17.05 0.45
CA SER A 196 10.87 -17.77 -0.56
C SER A 196 11.39 -19.14 -0.07
N GLN A 197 11.47 -19.35 1.23
CA GLN A 197 11.86 -20.65 1.83
C GLN A 197 10.69 -21.65 1.92
N ARG A 198 9.45 -21.23 1.71
CA ARG A 198 8.25 -22.10 1.75
C ARG A 198 7.86 -22.70 0.41
N THR A 199 8.45 -22.25 -0.68
CA THR A 199 8.09 -22.71 -2.04
C THR A 199 8.47 -24.15 -2.31
N ASP A 200 9.45 -24.72 -1.62
CA ASP A 200 9.88 -26.10 -1.84
C ASP A 200 8.89 -27.15 -1.30
N SER A 201 7.94 -26.78 -0.45
CA SER A 201 6.98 -27.70 0.16
C SER A 201 5.60 -27.69 -0.48
N LEU A 202 5.30 -26.76 -1.38
CA LEU A 202 3.97 -26.62 -2.02
C LEU A 202 3.94 -27.12 -3.48
N ILE A 203 5.09 -27.52 -4.05
CA ILE A 203 5.19 -28.03 -5.43
C ILE A 203 5.12 -29.58 -5.49
N THR A 204 4.96 -30.24 -4.36
CA THR A 204 4.96 -31.73 -4.28
C THR A 204 3.65 -32.33 -3.81
N GLU A 205 2.48 -31.71 -4.09
CA GLU A 205 1.18 -32.38 -3.96
C GLU A 205 0.34 -32.24 -5.24
#